data_859e28a69bac4000c53a96c5e16c66bf
#
_entry.id   859e28a69bac4000c53a96c5e16c66bf
#
_cell.length_a   1.000
_cell.length_b   1.000
_cell.length_c   1.000
_cell.angle_alpha   90.00
_cell.angle_beta   90.00
_cell.angle_gamma   90.00
#
_symmetry.space_group_name_H-M   'P 1'
#
loop_
_entity.id
_entity.type
_entity.pdbx_description
1 polymer ?
#
loop_
_entity_poly.entity_id
_entity_poly.type
_entity_poly.pdbx_seq_one_letter_code
_entity_poly.pdbx_strand_id
1 'polypeptide(L)'
;MRNHMKENFEHYISRSIRSFYQHRIVSPIIFVAILALLAFFYPVSNLMRPASASGEDDIEKLYQDNDRYIEITLKDLYFTGYTKRWLDSTVGYYYYTVMGDDCIMVLLNPDDSQQGLPTIDKIKIRGKILYNSHAMSKLLLYLSEDLAWSQNGITSTISPYMISQPDATDLATTLFKLVYILSGLYAFISIIRYAIYIVFPVLSVPVQRLRCYGKPREILAEAEEELATLPQLATEDMFITEHYFIETSNYGVAIVPISQIIWIYKYSTLHKFLWHHFSISYTLHITAAKRQYIHCPKNIKSDIDGIMDYLAEANHDILVGFNEANRLKVEEIQGDLAPFKKFWAFLSKKV
;
A
#
# COMPACT_ATOMS: atom_id res chain seq x y z
N MET A 1 -24.84 38.99 16.48
CA MET A 1 -23.51 38.64 15.93
C MET A 1 -22.76 37.64 16.83
N ARG A 2 -22.67 37.85 18.14
CA ARG A 2 -21.93 36.97 19.09
C ARG A 2 -22.48 35.52 19.17
N ASN A 3 -23.79 35.29 19.04
CA ASN A 3 -24.39 33.94 19.10
C ASN A 3 -24.16 33.14 17.83
N HIS A 4 -24.16 33.75 16.65
CA HIS A 4 -23.87 33.03 15.37
C HIS A 4 -22.39 32.62 15.23
N MET A 5 -21.47 33.39 15.85
CA MET A 5 -20.06 33.00 15.88
C MET A 5 -19.81 31.83 16.85
N LYS A 6 -20.50 31.77 18.00
CA LYS A 6 -20.40 30.63 18.93
C LYS A 6 -20.85 29.33 18.31
N GLU A 7 -21.98 29.30 17.57
CA GLU A 7 -22.47 28.11 16.87
C GLU A 7 -21.47 27.58 15.80
N ASN A 8 -20.68 28.47 15.19
CA ASN A 8 -19.71 28.05 14.16
C ASN A 8 -18.49 27.32 14.72
N PHE A 9 -18.10 27.56 15.98
CA PHE A 9 -16.94 26.94 16.62
C PHE A 9 -17.30 25.79 17.57
N GLU A 10 -18.58 25.57 17.83
CA GLU A 10 -19.02 24.46 18.67
C GLU A 10 -18.65 23.11 18.00
N HIS A 11 -17.87 22.30 18.71
CA HIS A 11 -17.30 21.03 18.20
C HIS A 11 -16.50 21.16 16.89
N TYR A 12 -15.88 22.34 16.66
CA TYR A 12 -15.16 22.61 15.41
C TYR A 12 -13.99 21.64 15.19
N ILE A 13 -13.21 21.33 16.24
CA ILE A 13 -12.07 20.42 16.15
C ILE A 13 -12.55 19.00 15.76
N SER A 14 -13.57 18.50 16.43
CA SER A 14 -14.16 17.19 16.11
C SER A 14 -14.72 17.12 14.70
N ARG A 15 -15.32 18.22 14.23
CA ARG A 15 -15.83 18.35 12.85
C ARG A 15 -14.67 18.34 11.84
N SER A 16 -13.61 19.07 12.12
CA SER A 16 -12.40 19.11 11.28
C SER A 16 -11.71 17.75 11.21
N ILE A 17 -11.62 17.01 12.33
CA ILE A 17 -11.12 15.64 12.35
C ILE A 17 -11.98 14.74 11.45
N ARG A 18 -13.30 14.81 11.54
CA ARG A 18 -14.21 14.02 10.67
C ARG A 18 -13.99 14.35 9.21
N SER A 19 -13.97 15.62 8.84
CA SER A 19 -13.73 16.09 7.47
C SER A 19 -12.38 15.59 6.95
N PHE A 20 -11.33 15.71 7.74
CA PHE A 20 -10.00 15.22 7.41
C PHE A 20 -9.99 13.72 7.07
N TYR A 21 -10.62 12.87 7.89
CA TYR A 21 -10.68 11.43 7.63
C TYR A 21 -11.68 11.06 6.54
N GLN A 22 -12.74 11.83 6.30
CA GLN A 22 -13.62 11.68 5.16
C GLN A 22 -12.89 11.87 3.82
N HIS A 23 -11.96 12.83 3.75
CA HIS A 23 -11.12 12.99 2.55
C HIS A 23 -10.08 11.86 2.44
N ARG A 24 -9.50 11.43 3.55
CA ARG A 24 -8.47 10.38 3.54
C ARG A 24 -8.99 8.99 3.24
N ILE A 25 -10.24 8.67 3.57
CA ILE A 25 -10.84 7.35 3.28
C ILE A 25 -11.04 7.12 1.78
N VAL A 26 -11.11 8.18 0.99
CA VAL A 26 -11.28 8.08 -0.47
C VAL A 26 -10.11 7.34 -1.12
N SER A 27 -8.89 7.59 -0.69
CA SER A 27 -7.69 6.95 -1.26
C SER A 27 -7.70 5.42 -1.14
N PRO A 28 -7.89 4.80 0.03
CA PRO A 28 -7.97 3.34 0.12
C PRO A 28 -9.22 2.76 -0.55
N ILE A 29 -10.34 3.51 -0.65
CA ILE A 29 -11.51 3.07 -1.42
C ILE A 29 -11.17 2.98 -2.92
N ILE A 30 -10.55 4.01 -3.48
CA ILE A 30 -10.09 3.99 -4.88
C ILE A 30 -9.11 2.84 -5.10
N PHE A 31 -8.21 2.61 -4.15
CA PHE A 31 -7.24 1.52 -4.24
C PHE A 31 -7.93 0.14 -4.25
N VAL A 32 -8.94 -0.10 -3.42
CA VAL A 32 -9.76 -1.32 -3.46
C VAL A 32 -10.48 -1.46 -4.80
N ALA A 33 -11.01 -0.36 -5.34
CA ALA A 33 -11.65 -0.38 -6.66
C ALA A 33 -10.66 -0.78 -7.77
N ILE A 34 -9.41 -0.29 -7.71
CA ILE A 34 -8.35 -0.69 -8.64
C ILE A 34 -8.02 -2.18 -8.50
N LEU A 35 -7.91 -2.70 -7.27
CA LEU A 35 -7.69 -4.13 -7.04
C LEU A 35 -8.86 -4.99 -7.56
N ALA A 36 -10.09 -4.53 -7.37
CA ALA A 36 -11.27 -5.21 -7.90
C ALA A 36 -11.30 -5.21 -9.43
N LEU A 37 -10.92 -4.09 -10.05
CA LEU A 37 -10.80 -3.95 -11.49
C LEU A 37 -9.70 -4.87 -12.06
N LEU A 38 -8.57 -4.95 -11.36
CA LEU A 38 -7.48 -5.87 -11.70
C LEU A 38 -7.94 -7.34 -11.58
N ALA A 39 -8.75 -7.68 -10.56
CA ALA A 39 -9.33 -9.01 -10.43
C ALA A 39 -10.36 -9.35 -11.51
N PHE A 40 -11.00 -8.34 -12.10
CA PHE A 40 -11.93 -8.52 -13.22
C PHE A 40 -11.20 -8.80 -14.55
N PHE A 41 -10.13 -8.06 -14.84
CA PHE A 41 -9.36 -8.24 -16.09
C PHE A 41 -8.35 -9.40 -16.03
N TYR A 42 -7.84 -9.71 -14.86
CA TYR A 42 -6.95 -10.84 -14.63
C TYR A 42 -7.67 -11.95 -13.87
N PRO A 43 -7.42 -13.22 -14.15
CA PRO A 43 -8.06 -14.34 -13.45
C PRO A 43 -7.52 -14.51 -12.02
N VAL A 44 -7.57 -13.42 -11.21
CA VAL A 44 -7.04 -13.42 -9.83
C VAL A 44 -7.82 -14.38 -8.94
N SER A 45 -9.14 -14.49 -9.13
CA SER A 45 -9.99 -15.44 -8.42
C SER A 45 -9.56 -16.88 -8.71
N ASN A 46 -9.37 -17.20 -9.98
CA ASN A 46 -8.91 -18.51 -10.42
C ASN A 46 -7.46 -18.79 -9.99
N LEU A 47 -6.59 -17.76 -9.99
CA LEU A 47 -5.25 -17.85 -9.45
C LEU A 47 -5.22 -18.17 -7.94
N MET A 48 -6.15 -17.60 -7.15
CA MET A 48 -6.26 -17.86 -5.71
C MET A 48 -6.89 -19.20 -5.40
N ARG A 49 -7.90 -19.58 -6.18
CA ARG A 49 -8.62 -20.87 -6.07
C ARG A 49 -8.66 -21.50 -7.44
N PRO A 50 -7.66 -22.34 -7.79
CA PRO A 50 -7.66 -23.04 -9.05
C PRO A 50 -8.93 -23.85 -9.24
N ALA A 51 -9.48 -23.85 -10.46
CA ALA A 51 -10.63 -24.66 -10.80
C ALA A 51 -10.27 -26.15 -10.72
N SER A 52 -11.16 -26.98 -10.20
CA SER A 52 -10.97 -28.43 -10.20
C SER A 52 -11.33 -28.97 -11.58
N ALA A 53 -10.40 -29.64 -12.22
CA ALA A 53 -10.59 -30.27 -13.52
C ALA A 53 -10.31 -31.79 -13.46
N SER A 54 -10.94 -32.53 -14.34
CA SER A 54 -10.71 -33.95 -14.53
C SER A 54 -10.04 -34.22 -15.88
N GLY A 55 -9.47 -35.41 -16.06
CA GLY A 55 -8.90 -35.81 -17.35
C GLY A 55 -9.92 -36.00 -18.47
N GLU A 56 -11.22 -35.86 -18.20
CA GLU A 56 -12.31 -35.95 -19.15
C GLU A 56 -12.84 -34.60 -19.61
N ASP A 57 -12.40 -33.49 -18.93
CA ASP A 57 -12.84 -32.14 -19.24
C ASP A 57 -12.15 -31.64 -20.54
N ASP A 58 -12.85 -30.80 -21.29
CA ASP A 58 -12.32 -30.11 -22.44
C ASP A 58 -11.43 -28.94 -22.01
N ILE A 59 -10.13 -29.03 -22.33
CA ILE A 59 -9.13 -27.99 -21.97
C ILE A 59 -9.39 -26.67 -22.69
N GLU A 60 -9.93 -26.70 -23.92
CA GLU A 60 -10.29 -25.48 -24.63
C GLU A 60 -11.39 -24.74 -23.94
N LYS A 61 -12.43 -25.45 -23.52
CA LYS A 61 -13.56 -24.85 -22.77
C LYS A 61 -13.11 -24.23 -21.44
N LEU A 62 -12.27 -24.93 -20.67
CA LEU A 62 -11.68 -24.39 -19.44
C LEU A 62 -10.93 -23.07 -19.71
N TYR A 63 -10.15 -23.04 -20.80
CA TYR A 63 -9.43 -21.83 -21.17
C TYR A 63 -10.35 -20.68 -21.59
N GLN A 64 -11.42 -20.96 -22.34
CA GLN A 64 -12.42 -19.97 -22.78
C GLN A 64 -13.25 -19.43 -21.61
N ASP A 65 -13.56 -20.27 -20.61
CA ASP A 65 -14.24 -19.90 -19.38
C ASP A 65 -13.33 -19.09 -18.42
N ASN A 66 -12.09 -18.78 -18.86
CA ASN A 66 -11.07 -18.06 -18.09
C ASN A 66 -10.52 -18.84 -16.88
N ASP A 67 -10.74 -20.14 -16.82
CA ASP A 67 -10.18 -21.05 -15.80
C ASP A 67 -8.74 -21.45 -16.17
N ARG A 68 -7.86 -20.44 -16.19
CA ARG A 68 -6.46 -20.63 -16.61
C ARG A 68 -5.59 -21.36 -15.60
N TYR A 69 -5.96 -21.34 -14.32
CA TYR A 69 -5.28 -22.07 -13.26
C TYR A 69 -6.17 -23.20 -12.80
N ILE A 70 -5.68 -24.44 -12.97
CA ILE A 70 -6.46 -25.64 -12.67
C ILE A 70 -5.72 -26.55 -11.69
N GLU A 71 -6.48 -27.28 -10.90
CA GLU A 71 -6.03 -28.43 -10.13
C GLU A 71 -6.60 -29.68 -10.80
N ILE A 72 -5.71 -30.50 -11.38
CA ILE A 72 -6.10 -31.62 -12.21
C ILE A 72 -5.35 -32.89 -11.82
N THR A 73 -6.04 -34.03 -11.95
CA THR A 73 -5.42 -35.35 -11.87
C THR A 73 -5.27 -35.93 -13.27
N LEU A 74 -4.03 -36.06 -13.70
CA LEU A 74 -3.65 -36.65 -15.00
C LEU A 74 -3.25 -38.09 -14.82
N LYS A 75 -3.47 -38.89 -15.87
CA LYS A 75 -3.11 -40.31 -15.96
C LYS A 75 -2.28 -40.55 -17.19
N ASP A 76 -1.50 -41.62 -17.18
CA ASP A 76 -0.77 -42.15 -18.34
C ASP A 76 0.05 -41.06 -19.06
N LEU A 77 0.95 -40.40 -18.29
CA LEU A 77 1.86 -39.40 -18.86
C LEU A 77 3.13 -40.09 -19.37
N TYR A 78 3.52 -39.74 -20.59
CA TYR A 78 4.72 -40.25 -21.25
C TYR A 78 5.73 -39.14 -21.47
N PHE A 79 6.98 -39.40 -21.11
CA PHE A 79 8.05 -38.43 -21.26
C PHE A 79 8.44 -38.23 -22.72
N THR A 80 8.54 -36.98 -23.16
CA THR A 80 8.90 -36.67 -24.57
C THR A 80 10.40 -36.70 -24.84
N GLY A 81 11.25 -36.86 -23.83
CA GLY A 81 12.70 -36.69 -23.94
C GLY A 81 13.20 -35.24 -23.80
N TYR A 82 12.29 -34.26 -23.75
CA TYR A 82 12.64 -32.85 -23.73
C TYR A 82 12.47 -32.22 -22.36
N THR A 83 13.39 -31.28 -22.02
CA THR A 83 13.38 -30.54 -20.76
C THR A 83 13.36 -29.02 -21.01
N LYS A 84 12.67 -28.29 -20.16
CA LYS A 84 12.74 -26.81 -20.12
C LYS A 84 13.85 -26.40 -19.14
N ARG A 85 14.82 -25.65 -19.63
CA ARG A 85 15.89 -25.09 -18.77
C ARG A 85 15.85 -23.59 -18.75
N TRP A 86 16.22 -23.02 -17.61
CA TRP A 86 16.43 -21.58 -17.42
C TRP A 86 17.80 -21.37 -16.82
N LEU A 87 18.71 -20.70 -17.55
CA LEU A 87 20.13 -20.68 -17.23
C LEU A 87 20.65 -22.13 -17.06
N ASP A 88 21.27 -22.44 -15.93
CA ASP A 88 21.81 -23.77 -15.63
C ASP A 88 20.83 -24.69 -14.88
N SER A 89 19.61 -24.21 -14.58
CA SER A 89 18.62 -24.97 -13.82
C SER A 89 17.55 -25.58 -14.72
N THR A 90 17.19 -26.84 -14.46
CA THR A 90 16.04 -27.50 -15.10
C THR A 90 14.77 -26.97 -14.46
N VAL A 91 13.88 -26.38 -15.27
CA VAL A 91 12.60 -25.81 -14.84
C VAL A 91 11.51 -26.88 -14.86
N GLY A 92 11.58 -27.82 -15.80
CA GLY A 92 10.61 -28.90 -15.89
C GLY A 92 10.87 -29.85 -17.05
N TYR A 93 10.09 -30.91 -17.09
CA TYR A 93 10.13 -32.01 -18.06
C TYR A 93 8.83 -32.05 -18.85
N TYR A 94 8.92 -32.18 -20.19
CA TYR A 94 7.75 -32.23 -21.05
C TYR A 94 7.23 -33.65 -21.18
N TYR A 95 5.96 -33.81 -20.85
CA TYR A 95 5.19 -35.03 -21.00
C TYR A 95 4.05 -34.80 -21.98
N TYR A 96 3.49 -35.88 -22.53
CA TYR A 96 2.21 -35.85 -23.21
C TYR A 96 1.25 -36.83 -22.56
N THR A 97 -0.02 -36.58 -22.66
CA THR A 97 -1.11 -37.44 -22.21
C THR A 97 -2.35 -37.20 -23.07
N VAL A 98 -3.32 -38.06 -22.97
CA VAL A 98 -4.61 -37.89 -23.63
C VAL A 98 -5.62 -37.36 -22.59
N MET A 99 -6.33 -36.33 -22.96
CA MET A 99 -7.36 -35.70 -22.15
C MET A 99 -8.61 -35.52 -23.02
N GLY A 100 -9.68 -36.27 -22.73
CA GLY A 100 -10.78 -36.41 -23.67
C GLY A 100 -10.31 -37.05 -24.96
N ASP A 101 -10.55 -36.39 -26.08
CA ASP A 101 -10.11 -36.83 -27.40
C ASP A 101 -8.78 -36.19 -27.87
N ASP A 102 -8.23 -35.28 -27.08
CA ASP A 102 -7.06 -34.48 -27.41
C ASP A 102 -5.76 -35.01 -26.78
N CYS A 103 -4.69 -35.03 -27.58
CA CYS A 103 -3.32 -35.20 -27.06
C CYS A 103 -2.81 -33.82 -26.56
N ILE A 104 -2.53 -33.73 -25.30
CA ILE A 104 -2.05 -32.49 -24.68
C ILE A 104 -0.62 -32.61 -24.13
N MET A 105 0.11 -31.50 -24.23
CA MET A 105 1.45 -31.40 -23.65
C MET A 105 1.34 -30.91 -22.19
N VAL A 106 2.14 -31.51 -21.32
CA VAL A 106 2.21 -31.19 -19.90
C VAL A 106 3.65 -30.94 -19.51
N LEU A 107 3.91 -29.79 -18.89
CA LEU A 107 5.21 -29.47 -18.29
C LEU A 107 5.13 -29.68 -16.78
N LEU A 108 5.90 -30.66 -16.28
CA LEU A 108 5.96 -30.99 -14.85
C LEU A 108 7.22 -30.44 -14.21
N ASN A 109 7.13 -30.09 -12.92
CA ASN A 109 8.28 -29.73 -12.10
C ASN A 109 9.27 -30.91 -11.98
N PRO A 110 10.57 -30.64 -11.76
CA PRO A 110 11.57 -31.69 -11.59
C PRO A 110 11.26 -32.67 -10.45
N ASP A 111 10.75 -32.18 -9.33
CA ASP A 111 10.43 -32.99 -8.15
C ASP A 111 9.26 -33.93 -8.41
N ASP A 112 8.19 -33.43 -9.03
CA ASP A 112 6.98 -34.22 -9.33
C ASP A 112 7.18 -35.21 -10.45
N SER A 113 8.09 -34.93 -11.39
CA SER A 113 8.50 -35.84 -12.48
C SER A 113 9.62 -36.83 -12.09
N GLN A 114 10.10 -36.78 -10.83
CA GLN A 114 11.24 -37.52 -10.32
C GLN A 114 12.43 -37.46 -11.31
N GLN A 115 12.71 -36.27 -11.80
CA GLN A 115 13.79 -35.96 -12.76
C GLN A 115 13.65 -36.64 -14.12
N GLY A 116 12.43 -36.85 -14.58
CA GLY A 116 12.13 -37.33 -15.93
C GLY A 116 11.91 -38.85 -16.02
N LEU A 117 11.05 -39.40 -15.15
CA LEU A 117 10.58 -40.78 -15.32
C LEU A 117 9.96 -41.00 -16.72
N PRO A 118 10.23 -42.13 -17.37
CA PRO A 118 9.69 -42.43 -18.71
C PRO A 118 8.15 -42.42 -18.75
N THR A 119 7.51 -42.88 -17.67
CA THR A 119 6.04 -42.95 -17.56
C THR A 119 5.61 -42.59 -16.14
N ILE A 120 4.46 -41.93 -16.02
CA ILE A 120 3.81 -41.61 -14.76
C ILE A 120 2.36 -42.05 -14.86
N ASP A 121 1.96 -43.05 -14.09
CA ASP A 121 0.62 -43.64 -14.15
C ASP A 121 -0.46 -42.67 -13.70
N LYS A 122 -0.20 -41.91 -12.65
CA LYS A 122 -1.16 -40.94 -12.10
C LYS A 122 -0.45 -39.86 -11.28
N ILE A 123 -0.81 -38.60 -11.55
CA ILE A 123 -0.32 -37.47 -10.78
C ILE A 123 -1.40 -36.40 -10.63
N LYS A 124 -1.45 -35.76 -9.43
CA LYS A 124 -2.30 -34.59 -9.17
C LYS A 124 -1.44 -33.36 -9.15
N ILE A 125 -1.71 -32.40 -10.03
CA ILE A 125 -0.93 -31.17 -10.18
C ILE A 125 -1.81 -29.92 -10.15
N ARG A 126 -1.19 -28.81 -9.84
CA ARG A 126 -1.72 -27.47 -10.10
C ARG A 126 -0.96 -26.89 -11.28
N GLY A 127 -1.67 -26.63 -12.36
CA GLY A 127 -1.07 -26.15 -13.60
C GLY A 127 -1.77 -24.90 -14.13
N LYS A 128 -1.06 -24.21 -15.00
CA LYS A 128 -1.59 -23.10 -15.78
C LYS A 128 -1.80 -23.56 -17.23
N ILE A 129 -3.00 -23.33 -17.74
CA ILE A 129 -3.28 -23.59 -19.16
C ILE A 129 -2.66 -22.48 -20.00
N LEU A 130 -1.82 -22.85 -20.94
CA LEU A 130 -1.17 -21.94 -21.90
C LEU A 130 -1.68 -22.28 -23.31
N TYR A 131 -1.99 -21.26 -24.09
CA TYR A 131 -2.41 -21.38 -25.48
C TYR A 131 -1.27 -20.92 -26.41
N ASN A 132 -0.95 -21.71 -27.41
CA ASN A 132 0.06 -21.43 -28.46
C ASN A 132 1.36 -20.81 -27.87
N SER A 133 1.87 -21.38 -26.78
CA SER A 133 3.10 -20.86 -26.19
C SER A 133 4.30 -21.04 -27.12
N HIS A 134 5.18 -20.03 -27.16
CA HIS A 134 6.41 -20.10 -27.96
C HIS A 134 7.29 -21.31 -27.61
N ALA A 135 7.31 -21.71 -26.35
CA ALA A 135 8.01 -22.90 -25.89
C ALA A 135 7.41 -24.20 -26.50
N MET A 136 6.08 -24.27 -26.57
CA MET A 136 5.37 -25.39 -27.17
C MET A 136 5.62 -25.44 -28.67
N SER A 137 5.52 -24.33 -29.38
CA SER A 137 5.78 -24.29 -30.83
C SER A 137 7.19 -24.80 -31.19
N LYS A 138 8.21 -24.41 -30.39
CA LYS A 138 9.57 -24.91 -30.52
C LYS A 138 9.69 -26.41 -30.23
N LEU A 139 9.04 -26.86 -29.16
CA LEU A 139 9.02 -28.30 -28.80
C LEU A 139 8.43 -29.13 -29.91
N LEU A 140 7.29 -28.74 -30.50
CA LEU A 140 6.64 -29.46 -31.59
C LEU A 140 7.51 -29.46 -32.84
N LEU A 141 8.27 -28.41 -33.12
CA LEU A 141 9.22 -28.37 -34.22
C LEU A 141 10.31 -29.44 -34.04
N TYR A 142 10.96 -29.51 -32.89
CA TYR A 142 12.00 -30.51 -32.60
C TYR A 142 11.43 -31.93 -32.60
N LEU A 143 10.25 -32.16 -32.02
CA LEU A 143 9.57 -33.45 -32.08
C LEU A 143 9.26 -33.87 -33.51
N SER A 144 8.90 -32.94 -34.41
CA SER A 144 8.66 -33.26 -35.81
C SER A 144 9.93 -33.74 -36.54
N GLU A 145 11.07 -33.13 -36.19
CA GLU A 145 12.38 -33.52 -36.74
C GLU A 145 12.80 -34.91 -36.21
N ASP A 146 12.72 -35.16 -34.92
CA ASP A 146 13.13 -36.39 -34.27
C ASP A 146 12.26 -37.59 -34.69
N LEU A 147 10.96 -37.39 -34.86
CA LEU A 147 10.02 -38.42 -35.28
C LEU A 147 9.93 -38.60 -36.81
N ALA A 148 10.68 -37.77 -37.57
CA ALA A 148 10.59 -37.72 -39.04
C ALA A 148 9.13 -37.54 -39.54
N TRP A 149 8.34 -36.75 -38.80
CA TRP A 149 6.94 -36.48 -39.07
C TRP A 149 6.78 -35.08 -39.64
N SER A 150 5.74 -34.86 -40.45
CA SER A 150 5.51 -33.50 -40.95
C SER A 150 5.08 -32.58 -39.82
N GLN A 151 5.56 -31.33 -39.82
CA GLN A 151 5.18 -30.33 -38.82
C GLN A 151 3.66 -30.13 -38.78
N ASN A 152 3.00 -30.11 -39.94
CA ASN A 152 1.53 -30.00 -40.00
C ASN A 152 0.83 -31.22 -39.38
N GLY A 153 1.40 -32.43 -39.52
CA GLY A 153 0.85 -33.64 -38.92
C GLY A 153 0.91 -33.60 -37.39
N ILE A 154 2.03 -33.16 -36.81
CA ILE A 154 2.17 -33.04 -35.36
C ILE A 154 1.24 -31.95 -34.83
N THR A 155 1.20 -30.76 -35.44
CA THR A 155 0.36 -29.66 -34.98
C THR A 155 -1.15 -29.91 -35.13
N SER A 156 -1.56 -30.83 -36.03
CA SER A 156 -2.97 -31.21 -36.13
C SER A 156 -3.37 -32.31 -35.14
N THR A 157 -2.41 -33.01 -34.54
CA THR A 157 -2.66 -34.13 -33.62
C THR A 157 -2.55 -33.68 -32.15
N ILE A 158 -1.73 -32.70 -31.89
CA ILE A 158 -1.50 -32.19 -30.53
C ILE A 158 -2.29 -30.90 -30.34
N SER A 159 -3.06 -30.83 -29.25
CA SER A 159 -3.84 -29.63 -28.88
C SER A 159 -2.95 -28.39 -28.79
N PRO A 160 -3.40 -27.21 -29.24
CA PRO A 160 -2.68 -25.95 -29.05
C PRO A 160 -2.59 -25.49 -27.60
N TYR A 161 -3.28 -26.19 -26.72
CA TYR A 161 -3.26 -25.94 -25.28
C TYR A 161 -2.28 -26.87 -24.58
N MET A 162 -1.56 -26.35 -23.59
CA MET A 162 -0.68 -27.13 -22.74
C MET A 162 -0.88 -26.76 -21.26
N ILE A 163 -0.63 -27.71 -20.38
CA ILE A 163 -0.67 -27.50 -18.95
C ILE A 163 0.76 -27.32 -18.43
N SER A 164 1.06 -26.20 -17.81
CA SER A 164 2.37 -25.92 -17.23
C SER A 164 2.27 -25.80 -15.71
N GLN A 165 2.90 -26.73 -15.01
CA GLN A 165 3.00 -26.67 -13.54
C GLN A 165 3.99 -25.60 -13.08
N PRO A 166 5.21 -25.45 -13.65
CA PRO A 166 6.12 -24.39 -13.25
C PRO A 166 5.50 -22.98 -13.36
N ASP A 167 4.75 -22.71 -14.44
CA ASP A 167 4.14 -21.39 -14.64
C ASP A 167 2.95 -21.10 -13.69
N ALA A 168 2.46 -22.09 -12.94
CA ALA A 168 1.46 -21.92 -11.88
C ALA A 168 2.07 -21.77 -10.49
N THR A 169 3.30 -22.27 -10.30
CA THR A 169 3.98 -22.35 -9.00
C THR A 169 5.26 -21.51 -8.92
N ASP A 170 5.56 -20.71 -9.96
CA ASP A 170 6.74 -19.88 -10.02
C ASP A 170 6.75 -18.79 -8.91
N LEU A 171 7.96 -18.32 -8.62
CA LEU A 171 8.18 -17.31 -7.60
C LEU A 171 7.40 -16.02 -7.88
N ALA A 172 7.32 -15.61 -9.15
CA ALA A 172 6.64 -14.37 -9.54
C ALA A 172 5.13 -14.45 -9.25
N THR A 173 4.49 -15.59 -9.62
CA THR A 173 3.08 -15.85 -9.32
C THR A 173 2.82 -15.91 -7.81
N THR A 174 3.71 -16.52 -7.04
CA THR A 174 3.61 -16.60 -5.58
C THR A 174 3.76 -15.22 -4.93
N LEU A 175 4.73 -14.41 -5.36
CA LEU A 175 4.92 -13.04 -4.89
C LEU A 175 3.72 -12.15 -5.26
N PHE A 176 3.19 -12.30 -6.48
CA PHE A 176 1.99 -11.55 -6.89
C PHE A 176 0.79 -11.85 -5.98
N LYS A 177 0.53 -13.13 -5.67
CA LYS A 177 -0.53 -13.53 -4.71
C LYS A 177 -0.32 -12.87 -3.35
N LEU A 178 0.90 -12.92 -2.82
CA LEU A 178 1.23 -12.35 -1.52
C LEU A 178 1.01 -10.83 -1.51
N VAL A 179 1.55 -10.11 -2.48
CA VAL A 179 1.41 -8.66 -2.60
C VAL A 179 -0.05 -8.25 -2.75
N TYR A 180 -0.81 -8.97 -3.59
CA TYR A 180 -2.24 -8.70 -3.78
C TYR A 180 -3.04 -8.85 -2.48
N ILE A 181 -2.83 -9.95 -1.74
CA ILE A 181 -3.51 -10.19 -0.45
C ILE A 181 -3.12 -9.13 0.58
N LEU A 182 -1.82 -8.86 0.74
CA LEU A 182 -1.33 -7.90 1.73
C LEU A 182 -1.82 -6.48 1.44
N SER A 183 -1.82 -6.08 0.16
CA SER A 183 -2.30 -4.76 -0.25
C SER A 183 -3.81 -4.61 -0.03
N GLY A 184 -4.59 -5.64 -0.34
CA GLY A 184 -6.02 -5.67 -0.06
C GLY A 184 -6.34 -5.59 1.44
N LEU A 185 -5.61 -6.36 2.25
CA LEU A 185 -5.73 -6.35 3.71
C LEU A 185 -5.37 -4.97 4.30
N TYR A 186 -4.28 -4.36 3.83
CA TYR A 186 -3.88 -3.01 4.24
C TYR A 186 -4.95 -1.96 3.92
N ALA A 187 -5.51 -2.00 2.70
CA ALA A 187 -6.57 -1.08 2.28
C ALA A 187 -7.83 -1.27 3.14
N PHE A 188 -8.24 -2.51 3.38
CA PHE A 188 -9.41 -2.85 4.20
C PHE A 188 -9.26 -2.36 5.64
N ILE A 189 -8.12 -2.64 6.28
CA ILE A 189 -7.80 -2.16 7.64
C ILE A 189 -7.80 -0.62 7.67
N SER A 190 -7.27 0.03 6.64
CA SER A 190 -7.24 1.50 6.55
C SER A 190 -8.64 2.09 6.46
N ILE A 191 -9.54 1.50 5.67
CA ILE A 191 -10.95 1.92 5.57
C ILE A 191 -11.63 1.80 6.94
N ILE A 192 -11.53 0.64 7.59
CA ILE A 192 -12.13 0.43 8.92
C ILE A 192 -11.59 1.46 9.93
N ARG A 193 -10.29 1.66 9.97
CA ARG A 193 -9.65 2.63 10.87
C ARG A 193 -10.15 4.05 10.63
N TYR A 194 -10.23 4.49 9.38
CA TYR A 194 -10.74 5.84 9.06
C TYR A 194 -12.23 5.96 9.34
N ALA A 195 -13.03 4.93 9.09
CA ALA A 195 -14.45 4.91 9.46
C ALA A 195 -14.65 5.06 10.99
N ILE A 196 -13.83 4.36 11.78
CA ILE A 196 -13.85 4.50 13.24
C ILE A 196 -13.50 5.93 13.66
N TYR A 197 -12.52 6.58 13.03
CA TYR A 197 -12.13 7.95 13.37
C TYR A 197 -13.18 9.00 12.95
N ILE A 198 -13.93 8.73 11.90
CA ILE A 198 -15.08 9.57 11.48
C ILE A 198 -16.21 9.49 12.52
N VAL A 199 -16.53 8.28 12.98
CA VAL A 199 -17.60 8.08 13.97
C VAL A 199 -17.17 8.54 15.35
N PHE A 200 -15.94 8.21 15.75
CA PHE A 200 -15.38 8.49 17.08
C PHE A 200 -14.09 9.34 16.98
N PRO A 201 -14.18 10.65 16.78
CA PRO A 201 -13.01 11.54 16.66
C PRO A 201 -12.01 11.42 17.82
N VAL A 202 -12.49 11.13 19.01
CA VAL A 202 -11.65 10.93 20.21
C VAL A 202 -10.63 9.80 20.02
N LEU A 203 -10.95 8.77 19.22
CA LEU A 203 -10.04 7.64 18.93
C LEU A 203 -9.01 7.98 17.84
N SER A 204 -9.13 9.14 17.19
CA SER A 204 -8.23 9.54 16.11
C SER A 204 -6.81 9.78 16.60
N VAL A 205 -5.86 9.61 15.68
CA VAL A 205 -4.42 9.79 16.00
C VAL A 205 -4.10 11.17 16.61
N PRO A 206 -4.63 12.30 16.08
CA PRO A 206 -4.38 13.61 16.67
C PRO A 206 -4.78 13.68 18.15
N VAL A 207 -5.98 13.18 18.48
CA VAL A 207 -6.49 13.22 19.86
C VAL A 207 -5.75 12.22 20.75
N GLN A 208 -5.43 11.02 20.24
CA GLN A 208 -4.70 10.02 21.03
C GLN A 208 -3.25 10.44 21.35
N ARG A 209 -2.66 11.34 20.59
CA ARG A 209 -1.35 11.95 20.91
C ARG A 209 -1.40 12.80 22.19
N LEU A 210 -2.57 13.32 22.56
CA LEU A 210 -2.76 14.10 23.80
C LEU A 210 -2.55 13.25 25.07
N ARG A 211 -2.53 11.92 24.97
CA ARG A 211 -2.23 11.02 26.11
C ARG A 211 -0.92 11.35 26.83
N CYS A 212 0.04 11.92 26.12
CA CYS A 212 1.30 12.32 26.75
C CYS A 212 1.15 13.52 27.70
N TYR A 213 0.08 14.30 27.55
CA TYR A 213 -0.19 15.49 28.36
C TYR A 213 -1.30 15.28 29.39
N GLY A 214 -2.20 14.31 29.19
CA GLY A 214 -3.30 14.03 30.09
C GLY A 214 -4.33 13.10 29.47
N LYS A 215 -5.58 13.21 29.91
CA LYS A 215 -6.68 12.42 29.36
C LYS A 215 -7.17 13.06 28.03
N PRO A 216 -7.05 12.36 26.88
CA PRO A 216 -7.35 12.93 25.57
C PRO A 216 -8.74 13.52 25.43
N ARG A 217 -9.74 12.89 26.05
CA ARG A 217 -11.13 13.34 25.98
C ARG A 217 -11.37 14.66 26.74
N GLU A 218 -10.72 14.81 27.90
CA GLU A 218 -10.82 16.02 28.71
C GLU A 218 -10.13 17.19 28.01
N ILE A 219 -8.89 16.98 27.54
CA ILE A 219 -8.12 17.98 26.79
C ILE A 219 -8.85 18.41 25.51
N LEU A 220 -9.42 17.45 24.76
CA LEU A 220 -10.20 17.79 23.56
C LEU A 220 -11.43 18.63 23.90
N ALA A 221 -12.16 18.28 24.95
CA ALA A 221 -13.36 19.02 25.36
C ALA A 221 -13.01 20.45 25.81
N GLU A 222 -11.94 20.61 26.58
CA GLU A 222 -11.43 21.92 27.02
C GLU A 222 -10.98 22.77 25.82
N ALA A 223 -10.20 22.22 24.91
CA ALA A 223 -9.77 22.92 23.69
C ALA A 223 -10.96 23.33 22.80
N GLU A 224 -12.01 22.50 22.71
CA GLU A 224 -13.24 22.84 21.97
C GLU A 224 -14.04 23.95 22.68
N GLU A 225 -14.12 23.95 24.01
CA GLU A 225 -14.79 24.95 24.80
C GLU A 225 -14.08 26.31 24.68
N GLU A 226 -12.74 26.33 24.80
CA GLU A 226 -11.96 27.56 24.62
C GLU A 226 -12.10 28.12 23.21
N LEU A 227 -12.04 27.24 22.17
CA LEU A 227 -12.19 27.66 20.78
C LEU A 227 -13.61 28.25 20.54
N ALA A 228 -14.64 27.68 21.15
CA ALA A 228 -16.02 28.15 21.03
C ALA A 228 -16.23 29.53 21.73
N THR A 229 -15.43 29.88 22.74
CA THR A 229 -15.53 31.15 23.42
C THR A 229 -14.85 32.33 22.73
N LEU A 230 -14.17 32.13 21.67
CA LEU A 230 -13.39 32.96 20.76
C LEU A 230 -11.88 32.73 20.94
N PRO A 231 -11.20 32.35 19.85
CA PRO A 231 -9.75 32.25 19.88
C PRO A 231 -9.11 33.64 20.06
N GLN A 232 -7.98 33.69 20.73
CA GLN A 232 -7.20 34.89 20.90
C GLN A 232 -6.53 35.34 19.61
N LEU A 233 -6.12 34.34 18.78
CA LEU A 233 -5.64 34.56 17.44
C LEU A 233 -6.20 33.46 16.54
N ALA A 234 -6.67 33.83 15.35
CA ALA A 234 -7.18 32.90 14.35
C ALA A 234 -6.68 33.26 12.96
N THR A 235 -6.18 32.28 12.27
CA THR A 235 -5.91 32.29 10.82
C THR A 235 -6.88 31.35 10.12
N GLU A 236 -6.67 31.04 8.84
CA GLU A 236 -7.54 30.11 8.12
C GLU A 236 -7.53 28.69 8.74
N ASP A 237 -6.36 28.18 9.09
CA ASP A 237 -6.15 26.79 9.53
C ASP A 237 -5.55 26.66 10.94
N MET A 238 -5.13 27.75 11.56
CA MET A 238 -4.45 27.75 12.86
C MET A 238 -5.13 28.68 13.84
N PHE A 239 -5.31 28.22 15.07
CA PHE A 239 -5.98 28.95 16.13
C PHE A 239 -5.13 28.89 17.41
N ILE A 240 -5.12 29.98 18.13
CA ILE A 240 -4.55 30.06 19.49
C ILE A 240 -5.69 30.43 20.45
N THR A 241 -5.91 29.55 21.42
CA THR A 241 -6.81 29.79 22.55
C THR A 241 -6.01 30.19 23.78
N GLU A 242 -6.61 30.25 24.95
CA GLU A 242 -5.92 30.59 26.18
C GLU A 242 -4.80 29.58 26.52
N HIS A 243 -5.08 28.29 26.33
CA HIS A 243 -4.14 27.21 26.72
C HIS A 243 -3.62 26.36 25.56
N TYR A 244 -4.22 26.46 24.38
CA TYR A 244 -3.95 25.53 23.28
C TYR A 244 -3.58 26.23 21.96
N PHE A 245 -2.61 25.65 21.26
CA PHE A 245 -2.43 25.82 19.83
C PHE A 245 -3.19 24.71 19.11
N ILE A 246 -3.99 25.07 18.10
CA ILE A 246 -4.85 24.14 17.34
C ILE A 246 -4.61 24.36 15.85
N GLU A 247 -4.35 23.29 15.13
CA GLU A 247 -4.31 23.24 13.65
C GLU A 247 -5.46 22.37 13.14
N THR A 248 -6.15 22.83 12.09
CA THR A 248 -7.29 22.14 11.47
C THR A 248 -7.22 22.18 9.95
N SER A 249 -6.03 22.00 9.42
CA SER A 249 -5.80 22.03 7.97
C SER A 249 -6.23 20.72 7.27
N ASN A 250 -6.38 20.79 5.95
CA ASN A 250 -6.57 19.60 5.12
C ASN A 250 -5.38 18.63 5.15
N TYR A 251 -4.24 19.05 5.67
CA TYR A 251 -3.01 18.26 5.77
C TYR A 251 -2.87 17.57 7.12
N GLY A 252 -3.51 18.11 8.16
CA GLY A 252 -3.45 17.56 9.49
C GLY A 252 -4.35 18.29 10.46
N VAL A 253 -4.62 17.64 11.59
CA VAL A 253 -5.21 18.25 12.76
C VAL A 253 -4.25 18.03 13.91
N ALA A 254 -3.95 19.09 14.67
CA ALA A 254 -3.10 19.01 15.83
C ALA A 254 -3.68 19.87 16.97
N ILE A 255 -3.47 19.41 18.19
CA ILE A 255 -3.82 20.14 19.42
C ILE A 255 -2.60 20.05 20.33
N VAL A 256 -2.12 21.16 20.80
CA VAL A 256 -0.93 21.23 21.67
C VAL A 256 -1.13 22.25 22.77
N PRO A 257 -0.96 21.88 24.04
CA PRO A 257 -0.92 22.86 25.12
C PRO A 257 0.26 23.84 24.93
N ILE A 258 0.02 25.13 24.98
CA ILE A 258 1.04 26.16 24.75
C ILE A 258 2.19 26.03 25.77
N SER A 259 1.89 25.64 27.01
CA SER A 259 2.89 25.34 28.03
C SER A 259 3.83 24.18 27.73
N GLN A 260 3.48 23.34 26.75
CA GLN A 260 4.28 22.18 26.34
C GLN A 260 5.08 22.44 25.06
N ILE A 261 4.94 23.61 24.44
CA ILE A 261 5.71 23.99 23.25
C ILE A 261 7.13 24.38 23.69
N ILE A 262 8.13 23.76 23.05
CA ILE A 262 9.56 24.00 23.36
C ILE A 262 10.20 24.85 22.26
N TRP A 263 9.86 24.61 20.99
CA TRP A 263 10.53 25.23 19.86
C TRP A 263 9.58 25.45 18.69
N ILE A 264 9.65 26.65 18.11
CA ILE A 264 8.88 27.03 16.93
C ILE A 264 9.80 27.63 15.88
N TYR A 265 9.61 27.27 14.63
CA TYR A 265 10.33 27.87 13.51
C TYR A 265 9.57 27.76 12.22
N LYS A 266 9.84 28.68 11.31
CA LYS A 266 9.31 28.72 9.96
C LYS A 266 10.30 28.09 8.98
N TYR A 267 9.78 27.24 8.12
CA TYR A 267 10.53 26.67 6.99
C TYR A 267 9.89 27.10 5.67
N SER A 268 10.70 27.54 4.72
CA SER A 268 10.24 27.91 3.39
C SER A 268 10.71 26.88 2.36
N THR A 269 9.78 26.37 1.57
CA THR A 269 10.06 25.42 0.49
C THR A 269 9.86 26.11 -0.85
N LEU A 270 10.90 26.08 -1.67
CA LEU A 270 10.89 26.60 -3.02
C LEU A 270 10.50 25.46 -3.98
N HIS A 271 9.32 25.57 -4.58
CA HIS A 271 8.85 24.59 -5.57
C HIS A 271 9.41 24.94 -6.95
N LYS A 272 10.02 23.93 -7.60
CA LYS A 272 10.53 24.01 -8.99
C LYS A 272 9.72 23.08 -9.88
N PHE A 273 9.38 23.57 -11.06
CA PHE A 273 8.83 22.76 -12.12
C PHE A 273 9.59 23.05 -13.42
N LEU A 274 10.15 22.03 -14.06
CA LEU A 274 10.87 22.14 -15.33
C LEU A 274 11.85 23.33 -15.38
N TRP A 275 12.76 23.44 -14.39
CA TRP A 275 13.80 24.49 -14.29
C TRP A 275 13.33 25.88 -13.84
N HIS A 276 12.03 26.13 -13.74
CA HIS A 276 11.49 27.40 -13.28
C HIS A 276 11.02 27.34 -11.83
N HIS A 277 11.31 28.40 -11.06
CA HIS A 277 10.77 28.61 -9.72
C HIS A 277 9.32 29.03 -9.83
N PHE A 278 8.42 28.25 -9.28
CA PHE A 278 6.98 28.42 -9.48
C PHE A 278 6.28 29.05 -8.29
N SER A 279 6.62 28.63 -7.09
CA SER A 279 6.00 29.16 -5.87
C SER A 279 6.85 28.90 -4.63
N ILE A 280 6.62 29.69 -3.59
CA ILE A 280 7.18 29.47 -2.26
C ILE A 280 6.02 29.10 -1.35
N SER A 281 6.14 27.99 -0.64
CA SER A 281 5.25 27.64 0.45
C SER A 281 5.97 27.74 1.80
N TYR A 282 5.23 28.09 2.82
CA TYR A 282 5.75 28.20 4.17
C TYR A 282 5.13 27.13 5.05
N THR A 283 5.92 26.59 5.96
CA THR A 283 5.51 25.58 6.92
C THR A 283 5.92 26.03 8.31
N LEU A 284 4.97 26.09 9.23
CA LEU A 284 5.29 26.25 10.64
C LEU A 284 5.63 24.90 11.25
N HIS A 285 6.75 24.84 11.92
CA HIS A 285 7.19 23.67 12.68
C HIS A 285 7.11 23.97 14.15
N ILE A 286 6.44 23.11 14.89
CA ILE A 286 6.32 23.18 16.34
C ILE A 286 6.88 21.89 16.93
N THR A 287 7.81 22.03 17.85
CA THR A 287 8.32 20.94 18.66
C THR A 287 7.81 21.11 20.08
N ALA A 288 7.05 20.15 20.56
CA ALA A 288 6.51 20.13 21.90
C ALA A 288 7.15 19.02 22.76
N ALA A 289 6.91 19.10 24.08
CA ALA A 289 7.37 18.12 25.04
C ALA A 289 6.96 16.68 24.65
N LYS A 290 7.63 15.69 25.24
CA LYS A 290 7.38 14.27 24.95
C LYS A 290 7.60 13.90 23.46
N ARG A 291 8.48 14.63 22.76
CA ARG A 291 8.84 14.40 21.35
C ARG A 291 7.66 14.49 20.39
N GLN A 292 6.74 15.41 20.64
CA GLN A 292 5.68 15.70 19.67
C GLN A 292 6.18 16.74 18.67
N TYR A 293 6.02 16.40 17.38
CA TYR A 293 6.40 17.25 16.25
C TYR A 293 5.16 17.54 15.42
N ILE A 294 4.85 18.81 15.22
CA ILE A 294 3.72 19.28 14.44
C ILE A 294 4.25 20.06 13.24
N HIS A 295 3.66 19.83 12.08
CA HIS A 295 3.97 20.50 10.85
C HIS A 295 2.70 21.07 10.26
N CYS A 296 2.60 22.40 10.17
CA CYS A 296 1.49 23.12 9.59
C CYS A 296 1.90 23.65 8.20
N PRO A 297 1.74 22.83 7.12
CA PRO A 297 2.24 23.17 5.79
C PRO A 297 1.30 24.11 5.04
N LYS A 298 1.86 24.75 4.00
CA LYS A 298 1.13 25.58 3.02
C LYS A 298 0.38 26.79 3.59
N ASN A 299 0.85 27.32 4.68
CA ASN A 299 0.33 28.54 5.27
C ASN A 299 0.93 29.81 4.61
N ILE A 300 0.27 30.94 4.79
CA ILE A 300 0.76 32.25 4.36
C ILE A 300 1.85 32.72 5.33
N LYS A 301 2.85 33.42 4.81
CA LYS A 301 3.98 33.89 5.63
C LYS A 301 3.54 34.75 6.81
N SER A 302 2.62 35.70 6.57
CA SER A 302 2.11 36.61 7.60
C SER A 302 1.43 35.89 8.74
N ASP A 303 0.68 34.83 8.42
CA ASP A 303 -0.06 34.04 9.41
C ASP A 303 0.89 33.27 10.32
N ILE A 304 1.94 32.69 9.73
CA ILE A 304 2.97 31.99 10.50
C ILE A 304 3.72 32.99 11.40
N ASP A 305 4.08 34.16 10.87
CA ASP A 305 4.81 35.17 11.64
C ASP A 305 3.94 35.66 12.82
N GLY A 306 2.65 35.95 12.60
CA GLY A 306 1.72 36.32 13.67
C GLY A 306 1.54 35.23 14.75
N ILE A 307 1.44 33.97 14.35
CA ILE A 307 1.37 32.83 15.30
C ILE A 307 2.67 32.70 16.10
N MET A 308 3.83 32.86 15.45
CA MET A 308 5.13 32.75 16.12
C MET A 308 5.34 33.86 17.11
N ASP A 309 5.00 35.12 16.77
CA ASP A 309 5.12 36.29 17.65
C ASP A 309 4.20 36.11 18.85
N TYR A 310 2.96 35.71 18.63
CA TYR A 310 2.01 35.51 19.73
C TYR A 310 2.46 34.38 20.68
N LEU A 311 2.92 33.24 20.17
CA LEU A 311 3.38 32.13 21.01
C LEU A 311 4.64 32.50 21.81
N ALA A 312 5.53 33.33 21.24
CA ALA A 312 6.72 33.81 21.91
C ALA A 312 6.38 34.79 23.07
N GLU A 313 5.34 35.59 22.88
CA GLU A 313 4.83 36.50 23.97
C GLU A 313 4.08 35.69 25.03
N ALA A 314 3.27 34.73 24.66
CA ALA A 314 2.48 33.92 25.59
C ALA A 314 3.36 32.96 26.44
N ASN A 315 4.50 32.54 25.96
CA ASN A 315 5.43 31.67 26.68
C ASN A 315 6.88 32.02 26.32
N HIS A 316 7.56 32.74 27.19
CA HIS A 316 8.96 33.18 27.00
C HIS A 316 9.99 32.05 26.99
N ASP A 317 9.63 30.83 27.41
CA ASP A 317 10.51 29.67 27.38
C ASP A 317 10.58 29.03 25.99
N ILE A 318 9.73 29.43 25.05
CA ILE A 318 9.72 28.91 23.68
C ILE A 318 10.94 29.40 22.90
N LEU A 319 11.70 28.49 22.36
CA LEU A 319 12.80 28.79 21.45
C LEU A 319 12.23 29.18 20.07
N VAL A 320 12.60 30.34 19.55
CA VAL A 320 12.09 30.89 18.30
C VAL A 320 13.18 30.87 17.23
N GLY A 321 12.81 30.42 16.01
CA GLY A 321 13.67 30.41 14.84
C GLY A 321 14.56 29.19 14.71
N PHE A 322 14.98 28.92 13.48
CA PHE A 322 15.83 27.77 13.13
C PHE A 322 17.31 28.19 13.18
N ASN A 323 17.98 27.79 14.25
CA ASN A 323 19.42 27.92 14.39
C ASN A 323 20.00 26.72 15.14
N GLU A 324 21.32 26.53 15.03
CA GLU A 324 22.01 25.38 15.62
C GLU A 324 21.96 25.39 17.16
N ALA A 325 22.02 26.54 17.78
CA ALA A 325 21.93 26.68 19.24
C ALA A 325 20.57 26.19 19.77
N ASN A 326 19.47 26.58 19.11
CA ASN A 326 18.14 26.11 19.48
C ASN A 326 17.99 24.61 19.25
N ARG A 327 18.57 24.08 18.15
CA ARG A 327 18.56 22.64 17.88
C ARG A 327 19.23 21.83 18.98
N LEU A 328 20.41 22.27 19.42
CA LEU A 328 21.15 21.62 20.50
C LEU A 328 20.40 21.69 21.85
N LYS A 329 19.80 22.85 22.17
CA LYS A 329 18.96 22.99 23.36
C LYS A 329 17.76 22.05 23.35
N VAL A 330 17.10 21.88 22.20
CA VAL A 330 15.97 20.96 22.08
C VAL A 330 16.43 19.50 22.24
N GLU A 331 17.60 19.14 21.69
CA GLU A 331 18.18 17.80 21.89
C GLU A 331 18.51 17.55 23.37
N GLU A 332 19.02 18.55 24.07
CA GLU A 332 19.29 18.48 25.50
C GLU A 332 18.01 18.29 26.34
N ILE A 333 16.97 19.10 26.08
CA ILE A 333 15.68 19.03 26.79
C ILE A 333 14.97 17.69 26.52
N GLN A 334 15.01 17.18 25.29
CA GLN A 334 14.30 15.96 24.91
C GLN A 334 15.12 14.68 25.12
N GLY A 335 16.39 14.80 25.43
CA GLY A 335 17.36 13.71 25.52
C GLY A 335 17.74 13.15 24.15
N ASP A 336 18.87 12.44 24.10
CA ASP A 336 19.42 11.86 22.86
C ASP A 336 18.45 10.85 22.21
N LEU A 337 18.26 10.97 20.91
CA LEU A 337 17.58 9.94 20.12
C LEU A 337 18.43 8.69 20.12
N ALA A 338 17.86 7.54 20.48
CA ALA A 338 18.53 6.26 20.31
C ALA A 338 19.03 6.12 18.84
N PRO A 339 20.25 5.57 18.62
CA PRO A 339 20.92 5.53 17.31
C PRO A 339 20.04 4.93 16.20
N PHE A 340 19.16 4.00 16.54
CA PHE A 340 18.21 3.39 15.62
C PHE A 340 17.13 4.38 15.11
N LYS A 341 16.69 5.33 15.93
CA LYS A 341 15.75 6.39 15.51
C LYS A 341 16.42 7.46 14.68
N LYS A 342 17.71 7.76 14.92
CA LYS A 342 18.52 8.64 14.05
C LYS A 342 18.66 8.04 12.66
N PHE A 343 18.87 6.73 12.55
CA PHE A 343 18.96 6.02 11.28
C PHE A 343 17.62 6.05 10.49
N TRP A 344 16.49 5.80 11.14
CA TRP A 344 15.16 5.88 10.50
C TRP A 344 14.77 7.30 10.09
N ALA A 345 15.09 8.30 10.91
CA ALA A 345 14.88 9.70 10.56
C ALA A 345 15.73 10.14 9.35
N PHE A 346 16.95 9.58 9.21
CA PHE A 346 17.81 9.79 8.04
C PHE A 346 17.21 9.16 6.77
N LEU A 347 16.66 7.94 6.86
CA LEU A 347 16.01 7.26 5.73
C LEU A 347 14.72 7.95 5.30
N SER A 348 13.90 8.44 6.23
CA SER A 348 12.65 9.15 5.93
C SER A 348 12.85 10.55 5.33
N LYS A 349 14.05 11.15 5.44
CA LYS A 349 14.40 12.41 4.79
C LYS A 349 14.78 12.27 3.31
N LYS A 350 14.88 11.05 2.78
CA LYS A 350 15.27 10.75 1.39
C LYS A 350 14.12 10.31 0.50
N VAL A 351 12.86 10.44 0.94
CA VAL A 351 11.68 10.18 0.12
C VAL A 351 10.91 11.47 -0.11
#